data_714eef4d2d1adc7d3ced2e4af4488f16
#
_entry.id   714eef4d2d1adc7d3ced2e4af4488f16
#
_cell.length_a   1.000
_cell.length_b   1.000
_cell.length_c   1.000
_cell.angle_alpha   90.00
_cell.angle_beta   90.00
_cell.angle_gamma   90.00
#
_symmetry.space_group_name_H-M   'P 1'
#
loop_
_entity.id
_entity.type
_entity.pdbx_description
1 polymer ?
#
loop_
_entity_poly.entity_id
_entity_poly.type
_entity_poly.pdbx_seq_one_letter_code
_entity_poly.pdbx_strand_id
1 'polypeptide(L)'
;MEETGNDIAGGEGGASPQSLFDYKRIELRCVTDLRRLRDLAAKLKLNPSILELTDDVLKRIESKRFSIAVVGEFKRGKSTFINALLGREILPVDVMPCSATLNRVTYGLKPSVSIYYKAEGGAAQRVEEVGIDQLADYVTKLTPESERNAAQIAEAVIHYPSDYCRNNVDIIDTPGLNDDETMTAVTLSVIPKVDAAILVIMPEAPFAGSEGDFLTNHLLLQDLGRVIFVVSAIDRLRRPADRERIVDVIKKRIRQTVDARLREQFEPGSEEFQRYSQQIGEPILFPLSSYQALTARIENDDALLEESQFPKFTAALERFLTHNRGAIELQVLVNRILATGE
;
A
#
# COMPACT_ATOMS: atom_id res chain seq x y z
N MET A 1 28.41 43.09 30.72
CA MET A 1 27.62 44.21 30.17
C MET A 1 27.31 43.81 28.77
N GLU A 2 26.18 43.38 28.74
CA GLU A 2 24.86 43.59 28.13
C GLU A 2 24.81 42.83 26.81
N GLU A 3 24.20 41.71 26.80
CA GLU A 3 22.81 41.30 26.46
C GLU A 3 22.08 42.32 25.55
N THR A 4 21.82 41.89 24.33
CA THR A 4 20.58 42.23 23.66
C THR A 4 20.11 41.03 22.86
N GLY A 5 19.00 40.51 23.33
CA GLY A 5 18.22 39.49 22.64
C GLY A 5 17.58 40.04 21.37
N ASN A 6 17.32 39.16 20.47
CA ASN A 6 16.38 39.40 19.38
C ASN A 6 15.45 38.19 19.26
N ASP A 7 14.29 38.35 19.88
CA ASP A 7 13.10 37.57 19.62
C ASP A 7 12.67 37.74 18.19
N ILE A 8 12.60 36.69 17.42
CA ILE A 8 11.84 36.64 16.18
C ILE A 8 10.72 35.62 16.34
N ALA A 9 9.53 36.21 16.36
CA ALA A 9 8.23 35.59 16.47
C ALA A 9 7.97 34.46 15.47
N GLY A 10 7.18 33.52 15.95
CA GLY A 10 6.77 32.30 15.31
C GLY A 10 5.99 32.47 14.01
N GLY A 11 6.32 31.59 13.11
CA GLY A 11 5.43 31.15 12.04
C GLY A 11 4.70 29.91 12.53
N GLU A 12 3.39 29.97 12.59
CA GLU A 12 2.52 28.82 12.84
C GLU A 12 2.56 27.87 11.65
N GLY A 13 3.59 27.04 11.57
CA GLY A 13 3.62 25.84 10.73
C GLY A 13 2.90 24.76 11.48
N GLY A 14 1.89 24.14 10.87
CA GLY A 14 1.10 23.05 11.47
C GLY A 14 2.01 21.96 12.02
N ALA A 15 2.12 21.90 13.35
CA ALA A 15 2.94 20.92 14.04
C ALA A 15 2.33 19.54 13.85
N SER A 16 3.11 18.62 13.29
CA SER A 16 2.79 17.18 13.34
C SER A 16 2.48 16.76 14.79
N PRO A 17 1.48 15.89 15.04
CA PRO A 17 1.16 15.47 16.39
C PRO A 17 2.38 14.86 17.07
N GLN A 18 2.88 15.52 18.13
CA GLN A 18 4.12 15.16 18.80
C GLN A 18 3.97 14.00 19.77
N SER A 19 2.73 13.51 20.01
CA SER A 19 2.48 12.41 20.94
C SER A 19 1.29 11.53 20.50
N LEU A 20 1.30 10.28 20.96
CA LEU A 20 0.17 9.34 20.79
C LEU A 20 -1.14 9.89 21.39
N PHE A 21 -1.02 10.74 22.41
CA PHE A 21 -2.17 11.38 23.05
C PHE A 21 -2.81 12.44 22.16
N ASP A 22 -2.01 13.24 21.47
CA ASP A 22 -2.50 14.25 20.53
C ASP A 22 -3.19 13.57 19.34
N TYR A 23 -2.61 12.48 18.85
CA TYR A 23 -3.21 11.66 17.78
C TYR A 23 -4.62 11.17 18.19
N LYS A 24 -4.76 10.51 19.34
CA LYS A 24 -6.06 10.01 19.80
C LYS A 24 -7.09 11.12 20.03
N ARG A 25 -6.65 12.29 20.48
CA ARG A 25 -7.53 13.45 20.65
C ARG A 25 -8.06 13.97 19.32
N ILE A 26 -7.19 14.03 18.30
CA ILE A 26 -7.57 14.44 16.95
C ILE A 26 -8.50 13.40 16.32
N GLU A 27 -8.17 12.11 16.41
CA GLU A 27 -9.01 11.00 15.95
C GLU A 27 -10.43 11.08 16.54
N LEU A 28 -10.55 11.23 17.86
CA LEU A 28 -11.83 11.33 18.55
C LEU A 28 -12.64 12.54 18.07
N ARG A 29 -11.99 13.67 17.85
CA ARG A 29 -12.63 14.89 17.35
C ARG A 29 -13.13 14.69 15.91
N CYS A 30 -12.32 14.13 15.03
CA CYS A 30 -12.71 13.80 13.66
C CYS A 30 -13.91 12.85 13.61
N VAL A 31 -13.92 11.79 14.43
CA VAL A 31 -15.06 10.87 14.54
C VAL A 31 -16.32 11.60 14.99
N THR A 32 -16.20 12.48 15.97
CA THR A 32 -17.33 13.26 16.48
C THR A 32 -17.91 14.20 15.41
N ASP A 33 -17.04 14.89 14.70
CA ASP A 33 -17.45 15.84 13.65
C ASP A 33 -18.04 15.11 12.43
N LEU A 34 -17.49 13.96 12.05
CA LEU A 34 -18.06 13.10 10.99
C LEU A 34 -19.46 12.59 11.35
N ARG A 35 -19.68 12.13 12.57
CA ARG A 35 -21.02 11.69 13.02
C ARG A 35 -22.02 12.85 12.98
N ARG A 36 -21.61 14.05 13.39
CA ARG A 36 -22.46 15.26 13.27
C ARG A 36 -22.79 15.59 11.82
N LEU A 37 -21.81 15.51 10.94
CA LEU A 37 -21.97 15.77 9.51
C LEU A 37 -22.93 14.76 8.87
N ARG A 38 -22.80 13.48 9.19
CA ARG A 38 -23.72 12.41 8.79
C ARG A 38 -25.16 12.67 9.26
N ASP A 39 -25.33 13.03 10.54
CA ASP A 39 -26.65 13.32 11.11
C ASP A 39 -27.30 14.54 10.46
N LEU A 40 -26.52 15.57 10.14
CA LEU A 40 -26.97 16.74 9.39
C LEU A 40 -27.36 16.38 7.95
N ALA A 41 -26.53 15.61 7.26
CA ALA A 41 -26.80 15.13 5.90
C ALA A 41 -28.10 14.31 5.83
N ALA A 42 -28.32 13.43 6.82
CA ALA A 42 -29.55 12.66 6.94
C ALA A 42 -30.78 13.54 7.18
N LYS A 43 -30.68 14.53 8.08
CA LYS A 43 -31.77 15.50 8.38
C LYS A 43 -32.11 16.37 7.19
N LEU A 44 -31.11 16.81 6.44
CA LEU A 44 -31.27 17.67 5.27
C LEU A 44 -31.64 16.89 4.00
N LYS A 45 -31.70 15.54 4.09
CA LYS A 45 -31.98 14.65 2.95
C LYS A 45 -31.01 14.88 1.78
N LEU A 46 -29.72 15.05 2.10
CA LEU A 46 -28.67 15.21 1.09
C LEU A 46 -28.47 13.91 0.31
N ASN A 47 -27.63 13.98 -0.74
CA ASN A 47 -27.34 12.84 -1.61
C ASN A 47 -26.96 11.59 -0.79
N PRO A 48 -27.61 10.43 -1.02
CA PRO A 48 -27.31 9.18 -0.33
C PRO A 48 -25.83 8.78 -0.37
N SER A 49 -25.11 9.13 -1.45
CA SER A 49 -23.68 8.85 -1.59
C SER A 49 -22.83 9.50 -0.48
N ILE A 50 -23.24 10.66 0.04
CA ILE A 50 -22.57 11.34 1.15
C ILE A 50 -22.70 10.53 2.43
N LEU A 51 -23.88 9.95 2.68
CA LEU A 51 -24.13 9.11 3.86
C LEU A 51 -23.33 7.82 3.78
N GLU A 52 -23.34 7.13 2.63
CA GLU A 52 -22.57 5.91 2.40
C GLU A 52 -21.07 6.16 2.60
N LEU A 53 -20.55 7.24 2.03
CA LEU A 53 -19.13 7.59 2.15
C LEU A 53 -18.76 7.91 3.61
N THR A 54 -19.61 8.65 4.32
CA THR A 54 -19.38 8.99 5.74
C THR A 54 -19.42 7.75 6.63
N ASP A 55 -20.37 6.83 6.37
CA ASP A 55 -20.46 5.55 7.07
C ASP A 55 -19.25 4.67 6.82
N ASP A 56 -18.74 4.62 5.58
CA ASP A 56 -17.53 3.85 5.25
C ASP A 56 -16.28 4.41 5.94
N VAL A 57 -16.16 5.74 6.00
CA VAL A 57 -15.06 6.38 6.73
C VAL A 57 -15.15 6.08 8.23
N LEU A 58 -16.33 6.17 8.84
CA LEU A 58 -16.54 5.86 10.25
C LEU A 58 -16.23 4.40 10.56
N LYS A 59 -16.75 3.46 9.77
CA LYS A 59 -16.46 2.02 9.92
C LYS A 59 -14.95 1.73 9.83
N ARG A 60 -14.24 2.42 8.95
CA ARG A 60 -12.80 2.24 8.77
C ARG A 60 -12.03 2.71 10.00
N ILE A 61 -12.36 3.88 10.56
CA ILE A 61 -11.74 4.39 11.80
C ILE A 61 -12.02 3.42 12.97
N GLU A 62 -13.26 2.97 13.10
CA GLU A 62 -13.67 2.05 14.15
C GLU A 62 -12.99 0.68 14.04
N SER A 63 -12.78 0.19 12.83
CA SER A 63 -12.09 -1.08 12.58
C SER A 63 -10.60 -1.04 12.93
N LYS A 64 -10.01 0.16 12.98
CA LYS A 64 -8.56 0.38 13.20
C LYS A 64 -7.69 -0.49 12.28
N ARG A 65 -8.17 -0.77 11.07
CA ARG A 65 -7.39 -1.52 10.06
C ARG A 65 -6.48 -0.59 9.30
N PHE A 66 -5.26 -1.04 9.07
CA PHE A 66 -4.28 -0.38 8.21
C PHE A 66 -3.93 -1.30 7.06
N SER A 67 -4.18 -0.87 5.85
CA SER A 67 -4.02 -1.70 4.65
C SER A 67 -2.87 -1.21 3.79
N ILE A 68 -1.99 -2.13 3.40
CA ILE A 68 -0.86 -1.87 2.50
C ILE A 68 -1.05 -2.70 1.24
N ALA A 69 -1.17 -2.05 0.08
CA ALA A 69 -1.19 -2.75 -1.20
C ALA A 69 0.23 -2.94 -1.73
N VAL A 70 0.56 -4.15 -2.15
CA VAL A 70 1.78 -4.45 -2.92
C VAL A 70 1.42 -4.42 -4.39
N VAL A 71 1.95 -3.43 -5.10
CA VAL A 71 1.60 -3.11 -6.49
C VAL A 71 2.82 -3.18 -7.39
N GLY A 72 2.60 -3.30 -8.69
CA GLY A 72 3.65 -3.37 -9.72
C GLY A 72 3.18 -4.21 -10.90
N GLU A 73 3.91 -4.15 -11.99
CA GLU A 73 3.58 -4.93 -13.19
C GLU A 73 3.61 -6.44 -12.93
N PHE A 74 3.09 -7.19 -13.88
CA PHE A 74 3.16 -8.66 -13.86
C PHE A 74 4.62 -9.15 -13.83
N LYS A 75 4.88 -10.22 -13.08
CA LYS A 75 6.23 -10.82 -12.90
C LYS A 75 7.27 -9.91 -12.25
N ARG A 76 6.89 -8.86 -11.53
CA ARG A 76 7.82 -8.02 -10.75
C ARG A 76 8.22 -8.62 -9.40
N GLY A 77 7.69 -9.80 -9.03
CA GLY A 77 8.03 -10.48 -7.79
C GLY A 77 7.21 -10.04 -6.57
N LYS A 78 5.99 -9.52 -6.76
CA LYS A 78 5.09 -9.09 -5.67
C LYS A 78 4.80 -10.22 -4.68
N SER A 79 4.31 -11.36 -5.16
CA SER A 79 3.98 -12.51 -4.30
C SER A 79 5.22 -13.09 -3.63
N THR A 80 6.38 -13.12 -4.34
CA THR A 80 7.67 -13.52 -3.73
C THR A 80 8.07 -12.57 -2.62
N PHE A 81 7.86 -11.26 -2.81
CA PHE A 81 8.14 -10.24 -1.80
C PHE A 81 7.26 -10.44 -0.55
N ILE A 82 5.96 -10.69 -0.73
CA ILE A 82 5.05 -10.96 0.39
C ILE A 82 5.43 -12.27 1.07
N ASN A 83 5.75 -13.33 0.33
CA ASN A 83 6.23 -14.60 0.88
C ASN A 83 7.51 -14.41 1.70
N ALA A 84 8.43 -13.57 1.22
CA ALA A 84 9.63 -13.20 1.98
C ALA A 84 9.29 -12.45 3.28
N LEU A 85 8.29 -11.55 3.28
CA LEU A 85 7.79 -10.92 4.51
C LEU A 85 7.21 -11.94 5.49
N LEU A 86 6.44 -12.89 4.98
CA LEU A 86 5.81 -13.94 5.80
C LEU A 86 6.81 -15.02 6.26
N GLY A 87 7.98 -15.10 5.62
CA GLY A 87 9.02 -16.09 5.90
C GLY A 87 8.68 -17.49 5.40
N ARG A 88 7.68 -17.63 4.53
CA ARG A 88 7.21 -18.91 3.98
C ARG A 88 6.53 -18.70 2.62
N GLU A 89 6.58 -19.71 1.76
CA GLU A 89 5.81 -19.76 0.53
C GLU A 89 4.33 -20.04 0.83
N ILE A 90 3.50 -18.99 0.75
CA ILE A 90 2.07 -19.03 1.01
C ILE A 90 1.31 -18.63 -0.24
N LEU A 91 1.66 -17.47 -0.79
CA LEU A 91 1.10 -17.01 -2.05
C LEU A 91 1.75 -17.77 -3.21
N PRO A 92 0.97 -18.25 -4.18
CA PRO A 92 1.53 -18.92 -5.34
C PRO A 92 2.43 -17.97 -6.11
N VAL A 93 3.65 -18.44 -6.41
CA VAL A 93 4.67 -17.72 -7.18
C VAL A 93 4.79 -18.43 -8.52
N ASP A 94 3.92 -18.13 -9.46
CA ASP A 94 3.90 -18.90 -10.69
C ASP A 94 4.23 -18.10 -11.96
N VAL A 95 4.74 -18.86 -12.93
CA VAL A 95 5.05 -18.41 -14.29
C VAL A 95 3.77 -18.12 -15.08
N MET A 96 2.63 -18.66 -14.65
CA MET A 96 1.31 -18.49 -15.26
C MET A 96 0.55 -17.30 -14.65
N PRO A 97 -0.31 -16.63 -15.43
CA PRO A 97 -1.13 -15.54 -14.89
C PRO A 97 -1.98 -16.04 -13.72
N CYS A 98 -1.82 -15.42 -12.56
CA CYS A 98 -2.76 -15.58 -11.47
C CYS A 98 -4.12 -14.98 -11.87
N SER A 99 -5.18 -15.36 -11.20
CA SER A 99 -6.49 -14.76 -11.42
C SER A 99 -6.51 -13.28 -11.05
N ALA A 100 -7.52 -12.57 -11.51
CA ALA A 100 -7.84 -11.21 -11.07
C ALA A 100 -8.34 -11.16 -9.60
N THR A 101 -7.88 -12.09 -8.76
CA THR A 101 -8.30 -12.25 -7.36
C THR A 101 -7.35 -11.45 -6.48
N LEU A 102 -7.91 -10.71 -5.53
CA LEU A 102 -7.15 -10.05 -4.48
C LEU A 102 -6.78 -11.06 -3.41
N ASN A 103 -5.51 -11.11 -3.02
CA ASN A 103 -5.08 -11.90 -1.89
C ASN A 103 -4.75 -10.96 -0.74
N ARG A 104 -5.51 -11.04 0.34
CA ARG A 104 -5.29 -10.24 1.56
C ARG A 104 -4.68 -11.10 2.64
N VAL A 105 -3.53 -10.75 3.14
CA VAL A 105 -2.93 -11.36 4.32
C VAL A 105 -3.28 -10.53 5.55
N THR A 106 -3.90 -11.15 6.52
CA THR A 106 -4.28 -10.56 7.81
C THR A 106 -3.75 -11.41 8.95
N TYR A 107 -3.74 -10.86 10.17
CA TYR A 107 -3.30 -11.62 11.33
C TYR A 107 -4.29 -12.72 11.72
N GLY A 108 -3.79 -13.91 11.94
CA GLY A 108 -4.54 -15.04 12.47
C GLY A 108 -3.64 -15.94 13.31
N LEU A 109 -4.14 -16.46 14.43
CA LEU A 109 -3.39 -17.36 15.31
C LEU A 109 -3.08 -18.71 14.65
N LYS A 110 -3.99 -19.17 13.80
CA LYS A 110 -3.83 -20.41 13.04
C LYS A 110 -3.88 -20.08 11.55
N PRO A 111 -2.96 -20.64 10.73
CA PRO A 111 -3.01 -20.49 9.29
C PRO A 111 -4.31 -21.06 8.72
N SER A 112 -5.09 -20.24 8.01
CA SER A 112 -6.31 -20.60 7.30
C SER A 112 -6.59 -19.61 6.17
N VAL A 113 -7.48 -19.97 5.25
CA VAL A 113 -7.90 -19.11 4.15
C VAL A 113 -9.42 -19.04 4.09
N SER A 114 -9.97 -17.82 4.00
CA SER A 114 -11.39 -17.60 3.74
C SER A 114 -11.54 -17.10 2.31
N ILE A 115 -12.23 -17.87 1.47
CA ILE A 115 -12.52 -17.55 0.07
C ILE A 115 -13.87 -16.83 -0.02
N TYR A 116 -13.85 -15.60 -0.49
CA TYR A 116 -15.04 -14.77 -0.71
C TYR A 116 -15.43 -14.81 -2.18
N TYR A 117 -16.60 -15.33 -2.48
CA TYR A 117 -17.14 -15.37 -3.85
C TYR A 117 -17.78 -14.04 -4.24
N LYS A 118 -17.84 -13.77 -5.53
CA LYS A 118 -18.58 -12.62 -6.07
C LYS A 118 -20.06 -12.74 -5.71
N ALA A 119 -20.66 -11.66 -5.24
CA ALA A 119 -22.10 -11.65 -4.96
C ALA A 119 -22.89 -11.66 -6.27
N GLU A 120 -23.87 -12.54 -6.39
CA GLU A 120 -24.78 -12.62 -7.52
C GLU A 120 -26.20 -12.20 -7.10
N GLY A 121 -26.82 -11.30 -7.86
CA GLY A 121 -28.24 -10.99 -7.78
C GLY A 121 -28.78 -10.50 -6.43
N GLY A 122 -27.93 -9.88 -5.58
CA GLY A 122 -28.35 -9.41 -4.24
C GLY A 122 -28.38 -10.50 -3.16
N ALA A 123 -27.90 -11.71 -3.45
CA ALA A 123 -27.74 -12.75 -2.46
C ALA A 123 -26.59 -12.46 -1.48
N ALA A 124 -26.63 -13.06 -0.30
CA ALA A 124 -25.54 -12.99 0.67
C ALA A 124 -24.25 -13.55 0.04
N GLN A 125 -23.13 -12.88 0.27
CA GLN A 125 -21.82 -13.31 -0.24
C GLN A 125 -21.45 -14.67 0.32
N ARG A 126 -21.19 -15.64 -0.57
CA ARG A 126 -20.72 -16.98 -0.16
C ARG A 126 -19.28 -16.86 0.34
N VAL A 127 -19.02 -17.51 1.49
CA VAL A 127 -17.69 -17.62 2.07
C VAL A 127 -17.38 -19.09 2.31
N GLU A 128 -16.17 -19.51 1.98
CA GLU A 128 -15.69 -20.88 2.17
C GLU A 128 -14.34 -20.84 2.90
N GLU A 129 -14.18 -21.64 3.94
CA GLU A 129 -12.91 -21.78 4.64
C GLU A 129 -12.14 -23.00 4.13
N VAL A 130 -10.86 -22.79 3.77
CA VAL A 130 -9.98 -23.81 3.21
C VAL A 130 -8.61 -23.80 3.88
N GLY A 131 -7.85 -24.86 3.71
CA GLY A 131 -6.46 -24.92 4.13
C GLY A 131 -5.56 -24.01 3.31
N ILE A 132 -4.44 -23.58 3.90
CA ILE A 132 -3.48 -22.71 3.23
C ILE A 132 -2.82 -23.38 2.02
N ASP A 133 -2.67 -24.68 2.08
CA ASP A 133 -2.15 -25.54 1.01
C ASP A 133 -3.09 -25.66 -0.21
N GLN A 134 -4.38 -25.38 -0.02
CA GLN A 134 -5.39 -25.38 -1.08
C GLN A 134 -5.54 -24.03 -1.77
N LEU A 135 -4.91 -22.95 -1.27
CA LEU A 135 -5.06 -21.59 -1.83
C LEU A 135 -4.79 -21.54 -3.34
N ALA A 136 -3.77 -22.25 -3.81
CA ALA A 136 -3.40 -22.25 -5.22
C ALA A 136 -4.53 -22.74 -6.15
N ASP A 137 -5.36 -23.69 -5.70
CA ASP A 137 -6.48 -24.24 -6.49
C ASP A 137 -7.58 -23.19 -6.74
N TYR A 138 -7.62 -22.15 -5.90
CA TYR A 138 -8.64 -21.09 -5.97
C TYR A 138 -8.16 -19.83 -6.68
N VAL A 139 -6.86 -19.51 -6.60
CA VAL A 139 -6.35 -18.20 -7.06
C VAL A 139 -5.42 -18.29 -8.29
N THR A 140 -5.16 -19.50 -8.82
CA THR A 140 -4.35 -19.69 -10.02
C THR A 140 -5.18 -20.13 -11.22
N LYS A 141 -4.60 -20.00 -12.43
CA LYS A 141 -5.20 -20.48 -13.70
C LYS A 141 -4.44 -21.68 -14.26
N LEU A 142 -3.96 -22.57 -13.39
CA LEU A 142 -3.15 -23.72 -13.78
C LEU A 142 -3.94 -24.81 -14.52
N THR A 143 -5.23 -24.92 -14.21
CA THR A 143 -6.14 -25.87 -14.83
C THR A 143 -7.42 -25.18 -15.28
N PRO A 144 -8.18 -25.74 -16.25
CA PRO A 144 -9.47 -25.18 -16.64
C PRO A 144 -10.50 -25.13 -15.49
N GLU A 145 -10.30 -25.94 -14.46
CA GLU A 145 -11.12 -25.94 -13.26
C GLU A 145 -10.73 -24.80 -12.31
N SER A 146 -9.43 -24.62 -12.04
CA SER A 146 -8.95 -23.51 -11.22
C SER A 146 -9.23 -22.15 -11.86
N GLU A 147 -9.18 -22.05 -13.19
CA GLU A 147 -9.55 -20.82 -13.91
C GLU A 147 -11.04 -20.46 -13.73
N ARG A 148 -11.93 -21.46 -13.82
CA ARG A 148 -13.37 -21.26 -13.59
C ARG A 148 -13.66 -20.88 -12.15
N ASN A 149 -12.99 -21.50 -11.18
CA ASN A 149 -13.12 -21.19 -9.76
C ASN A 149 -12.64 -19.75 -9.49
N ALA A 150 -11.45 -19.43 -9.94
CA ALA A 150 -10.85 -18.12 -9.76
C ALA A 150 -11.69 -16.96 -10.35
N ALA A 151 -12.40 -17.21 -11.46
CA ALA A 151 -13.29 -16.21 -12.06
C ALA A 151 -14.48 -15.84 -11.17
N GLN A 152 -14.91 -16.73 -10.28
CA GLN A 152 -16.03 -16.52 -9.34
C GLN A 152 -15.59 -15.89 -8.02
N ILE A 153 -14.28 -15.83 -7.73
CA ILE A 153 -13.74 -15.35 -6.46
C ILE A 153 -13.55 -13.83 -6.54
N ALA A 154 -13.99 -13.14 -5.49
CA ALA A 154 -13.78 -11.73 -5.29
C ALA A 154 -12.47 -11.47 -4.54
N GLU A 155 -12.21 -12.23 -3.46
CA GLU A 155 -11.07 -12.04 -2.59
C GLU A 155 -10.72 -13.35 -1.85
N ALA A 156 -9.44 -13.62 -1.65
CA ALA A 156 -8.94 -14.64 -0.73
C ALA A 156 -8.31 -13.95 0.49
N VAL A 157 -8.82 -14.22 1.69
CA VAL A 157 -8.29 -13.68 2.94
C VAL A 157 -7.48 -14.75 3.66
N ILE A 158 -6.17 -14.54 3.73
CA ILE A 158 -5.21 -15.45 4.33
C ILE A 158 -4.96 -15.02 5.77
N HIS A 159 -5.37 -15.84 6.72
CA HIS A 159 -5.09 -15.63 8.13
C HIS A 159 -3.74 -16.28 8.46
N TYR A 160 -2.76 -15.49 8.90
CA TYR A 160 -1.41 -15.98 9.15
C TYR A 160 -0.78 -15.30 10.37
N PRO A 161 -0.01 -16.01 11.23
CA PRO A 161 0.61 -15.44 12.43
C PRO A 161 1.88 -14.63 12.09
N SER A 162 1.74 -13.61 11.26
CA SER A 162 2.82 -12.71 10.88
C SER A 162 2.89 -11.50 11.81
N ASP A 163 4.09 -11.14 12.28
CA ASP A 163 4.30 -9.96 13.11
C ASP A 163 3.93 -8.66 12.36
N TYR A 164 4.12 -8.61 11.05
CA TYR A 164 3.76 -7.44 10.22
C TYR A 164 2.25 -7.23 10.10
N CYS A 165 1.45 -8.29 10.26
CA CYS A 165 -0.01 -8.22 10.22
C CYS A 165 -0.65 -8.01 11.62
N ARG A 166 0.16 -8.00 12.69
CA ARG A 166 -0.33 -7.65 14.04
C ARG A 166 -0.93 -6.24 14.06
N ASN A 167 -1.74 -5.96 15.06
CA ASN A 167 -2.38 -4.65 15.25
C ASN A 167 -3.26 -4.22 14.07
N ASN A 168 -3.95 -5.18 13.44
CA ASN A 168 -4.88 -4.95 12.34
C ASN A 168 -4.20 -4.35 11.08
N VAL A 169 -3.01 -4.81 10.75
CA VAL A 169 -2.36 -4.49 9.47
C VAL A 169 -2.71 -5.59 8.47
N ASP A 170 -3.23 -5.18 7.31
CA ASP A 170 -3.49 -6.06 6.18
C ASP A 170 -2.47 -5.79 5.07
N ILE A 171 -1.90 -6.86 4.50
CA ILE A 171 -1.04 -6.80 3.31
C ILE A 171 -1.83 -7.37 2.15
N ILE A 172 -1.98 -6.58 1.09
CA ILE A 172 -2.82 -6.94 -0.07
C ILE A 172 -1.91 -7.18 -1.27
N ASP A 173 -1.87 -8.43 -1.74
CA ASP A 173 -1.27 -8.77 -3.03
C ASP A 173 -2.26 -8.42 -4.15
N THR A 174 -1.86 -7.53 -5.03
CA THR A 174 -2.69 -7.10 -6.14
C THR A 174 -2.33 -7.82 -7.44
N PRO A 175 -3.29 -8.04 -8.33
CA PRO A 175 -2.99 -8.47 -9.70
C PRO A 175 -1.97 -7.56 -10.37
N GLY A 176 -1.23 -8.09 -11.35
CA GLY A 176 -0.23 -7.32 -12.09
C GLY A 176 -0.86 -6.19 -12.89
N LEU A 177 -0.21 -5.03 -12.90
CA LEU A 177 -0.54 -3.94 -13.82
C LEU A 177 -0.15 -4.35 -15.25
N ASN A 178 -0.94 -3.93 -16.25
CA ASN A 178 -0.70 -4.16 -17.69
C ASN A 178 -0.64 -5.64 -18.14
N ASP A 179 -1.14 -6.57 -17.35
CA ASP A 179 -1.26 -7.96 -17.77
C ASP A 179 -2.57 -8.18 -18.55
N ASP A 180 -3.68 -7.65 -17.98
CA ASP A 180 -5.04 -7.70 -18.53
C ASP A 180 -5.80 -6.48 -18.03
N GLU A 181 -6.74 -5.96 -18.83
CA GLU A 181 -7.60 -4.82 -18.42
C GLU A 181 -8.38 -5.12 -17.14
N THR A 182 -8.87 -6.36 -17.00
CA THR A 182 -9.60 -6.81 -15.82
C THR A 182 -8.72 -6.78 -14.56
N MET A 183 -7.48 -7.27 -14.66
CA MET A 183 -6.52 -7.28 -13.55
C MET A 183 -6.12 -5.88 -13.13
N THR A 184 -5.87 -5.01 -14.12
CA THR A 184 -5.59 -3.59 -13.87
C THR A 184 -6.77 -2.92 -13.18
N ALA A 185 -8.00 -3.14 -13.64
CA ALA A 185 -9.22 -2.58 -13.03
C ALA A 185 -9.39 -3.02 -11.56
N VAL A 186 -9.11 -4.30 -11.24
CA VAL A 186 -9.14 -4.79 -9.85
C VAL A 186 -8.14 -4.05 -8.98
N THR A 187 -6.89 -3.92 -9.43
CA THR A 187 -5.85 -3.18 -8.71
C THR A 187 -6.27 -1.73 -8.48
N LEU A 188 -6.76 -1.03 -9.52
CA LEU A 188 -7.24 0.34 -9.43
C LEU A 188 -8.42 0.51 -8.48
N SER A 189 -9.28 -0.49 -8.34
CA SER A 189 -10.41 -0.46 -7.40
C SER A 189 -9.98 -0.53 -5.93
N VAL A 190 -8.79 -1.03 -5.65
CA VAL A 190 -8.24 -1.20 -4.29
C VAL A 190 -7.42 -0.01 -3.84
N ILE A 191 -6.68 0.63 -4.75
CA ILE A 191 -5.78 1.74 -4.41
C ILE A 191 -6.47 2.86 -3.60
N PRO A 192 -7.67 3.34 -3.94
CA PRO A 192 -8.37 4.34 -3.13
C PRO A 192 -8.75 3.86 -1.72
N LYS A 193 -8.72 2.56 -1.49
CA LYS A 193 -9.16 1.93 -0.23
C LYS A 193 -8.02 1.59 0.71
N VAL A 194 -6.76 1.67 0.28
CA VAL A 194 -5.59 1.35 1.10
C VAL A 194 -4.99 2.59 1.74
N ASP A 195 -4.19 2.38 2.78
CA ASP A 195 -3.53 3.44 3.54
C ASP A 195 -2.12 3.71 3.02
N ALA A 196 -1.48 2.69 2.47
CA ALA A 196 -0.15 2.79 1.89
C ALA A 196 0.01 1.83 0.70
N ALA A 197 1.01 2.07 -0.12
CA ALA A 197 1.38 1.18 -1.21
C ALA A 197 2.88 0.87 -1.19
N ILE A 198 3.24 -0.35 -1.56
CA ILE A 198 4.61 -0.77 -1.85
C ILE A 198 4.68 -1.02 -3.36
N LEU A 199 5.39 -0.16 -4.08
CA LEU A 199 5.60 -0.33 -5.52
C LEU A 199 6.86 -1.15 -5.78
N VAL A 200 6.67 -2.35 -6.35
CA VAL A 200 7.76 -3.28 -6.66
C VAL A 200 8.20 -3.09 -8.09
N ILE A 201 9.48 -2.75 -8.27
CA ILE A 201 10.14 -2.42 -9.53
C ILE A 201 11.26 -3.44 -9.78
N MET A 202 11.48 -3.86 -11.02
CA MET A 202 12.61 -4.73 -11.38
C MET A 202 13.76 -3.97 -12.03
N PRO A 203 15.01 -4.40 -11.80
CA PRO A 203 16.20 -3.77 -12.39
C PRO A 203 16.23 -3.82 -13.92
N GLU A 204 15.68 -4.88 -14.53
CA GLU A 204 15.68 -5.09 -15.99
C GLU A 204 14.79 -4.08 -16.74
N ALA A 205 13.78 -3.56 -16.08
CA ALA A 205 12.92 -2.49 -16.61
C ALA A 205 12.75 -1.40 -15.53
N PRO A 206 13.80 -0.60 -15.29
CA PRO A 206 13.86 0.30 -14.16
C PRO A 206 12.84 1.42 -14.30
N PHE A 207 11.72 1.31 -13.64
CA PHE A 207 10.61 2.26 -13.64
C PHE A 207 10.10 2.54 -15.07
N ALA A 208 9.37 1.57 -15.64
CA ALA A 208 8.79 1.65 -16.98
C ALA A 208 7.71 2.75 -17.06
N GLY A 209 7.35 3.15 -18.29
CA GLY A 209 6.35 4.20 -18.52
C GLY A 209 5.02 3.91 -17.82
N SER A 210 4.55 2.67 -17.86
CA SER A 210 3.34 2.21 -17.17
C SER A 210 3.40 2.33 -15.65
N GLU A 211 4.56 2.10 -15.03
CA GLU A 211 4.76 2.32 -13.59
C GLU A 211 4.74 3.83 -13.28
N GLY A 212 5.26 4.65 -14.21
CA GLY A 212 5.18 6.11 -14.12
C GLY A 212 3.73 6.62 -14.23
N ASP A 213 2.99 6.13 -15.22
CA ASP A 213 1.57 6.47 -15.42
C ASP A 213 0.72 6.04 -14.21
N PHE A 214 0.98 4.85 -13.67
CA PHE A 214 0.31 4.37 -12.47
C PHE A 214 0.63 5.25 -11.24
N LEU A 215 1.89 5.60 -11.07
CA LEU A 215 2.31 6.51 -10.01
C LEU A 215 1.58 7.85 -10.11
N THR A 216 1.61 8.50 -11.28
CA THR A 216 1.03 9.84 -11.48
C THR A 216 -0.49 9.87 -11.41
N ASN A 217 -1.16 8.89 -12.00
CA ASN A 217 -2.60 8.93 -12.14
C ASN A 217 -3.36 8.29 -10.95
N HIS A 218 -2.69 7.45 -10.15
CA HIS A 218 -3.36 6.69 -9.11
C HIS A 218 -2.73 6.81 -7.72
N LEU A 219 -1.40 6.90 -7.61
CA LEU A 219 -0.74 6.96 -6.31
C LEU A 219 -0.47 8.40 -5.85
N LEU A 220 -0.05 9.30 -6.75
CA LEU A 220 0.25 10.70 -6.41
C LEU A 220 -0.98 11.50 -5.99
N LEU A 221 -2.14 11.17 -6.55
CA LEU A 221 -3.40 11.79 -6.16
C LEU A 221 -3.76 11.56 -4.68
N GLN A 222 -3.13 10.57 -4.04
CA GLN A 222 -3.41 10.15 -2.68
C GLN A 222 -2.31 10.43 -1.67
N ASP A 223 -1.21 11.10 -2.07
CA ASP A 223 -0.06 11.43 -1.23
C ASP A 223 1.12 10.42 -1.33
N LEU A 224 2.25 10.89 -1.88
CA LEU A 224 3.48 10.09 -2.02
C LEU A 224 4.13 9.68 -0.70
N GLY A 225 3.83 10.35 0.39
CA GLY A 225 4.30 9.97 1.73
C GLY A 225 3.87 8.55 2.14
N ARG A 226 3.00 7.93 1.35
CA ARG A 226 2.46 6.57 1.57
C ARG A 226 2.97 5.54 0.59
N VAL A 227 3.88 5.91 -0.32
CA VAL A 227 4.45 4.98 -1.29
C VAL A 227 5.88 4.61 -0.91
N ILE A 228 6.11 3.33 -0.68
CA ILE A 228 7.43 2.75 -0.47
C ILE A 228 7.86 2.08 -1.77
N PHE A 229 9.06 2.39 -2.26
CA PHE A 229 9.58 1.81 -3.49
C PHE A 229 10.53 0.67 -3.17
N VAL A 230 10.29 -0.50 -3.74
CA VAL A 230 11.13 -1.69 -3.63
C VAL A 230 11.74 -1.99 -4.99
N VAL A 231 13.06 -2.02 -5.09
CA VAL A 231 13.77 -2.52 -6.27
C VAL A 231 14.11 -3.98 -6.00
N SER A 232 13.29 -4.87 -6.55
CA SER A 232 13.40 -6.32 -6.32
C SER A 232 14.53 -6.96 -7.14
N ALA A 233 14.81 -8.24 -6.89
CA ALA A 233 15.72 -9.08 -7.67
C ALA A 233 17.13 -8.49 -7.90
N ILE A 234 17.68 -7.80 -6.89
CA ILE A 234 19.07 -7.26 -6.98
C ILE A 234 20.14 -8.35 -7.03
N ASP A 235 19.82 -9.58 -6.67
CA ASP A 235 20.65 -10.77 -6.83
C ASP A 235 21.01 -11.06 -8.30
N ARG A 236 20.19 -10.63 -9.24
CA ARG A 236 20.45 -10.73 -10.68
C ARG A 236 21.53 -9.74 -11.15
N LEU A 237 21.82 -8.71 -10.39
CA LEU A 237 22.85 -7.72 -10.68
C LEU A 237 24.21 -8.21 -10.16
N ARG A 238 25.09 -8.60 -11.08
CA ARG A 238 26.38 -9.24 -10.75
C ARG A 238 27.37 -8.33 -10.02
N ARG A 239 27.28 -7.02 -10.21
CA ARG A 239 28.24 -6.05 -9.65
C ARG A 239 27.55 -5.10 -8.68
N PRO A 240 28.13 -4.83 -7.50
CA PRO A 240 27.57 -3.85 -6.57
C PRO A 240 27.35 -2.46 -7.19
N ALA A 241 28.28 -1.99 -8.05
CA ALA A 241 28.16 -0.72 -8.76
C ALA A 241 26.94 -0.65 -9.70
N ASP A 242 26.51 -1.80 -10.27
CA ASP A 242 25.30 -1.85 -11.09
C ASP A 242 24.04 -1.65 -10.24
N ARG A 243 24.06 -2.13 -8.99
CA ARG A 243 22.96 -1.94 -8.02
C ARG A 243 22.78 -0.46 -7.70
N GLU A 244 23.85 0.24 -7.34
CA GLU A 244 23.81 1.68 -7.06
C GLU A 244 23.33 2.48 -8.27
N ARG A 245 23.90 2.19 -9.45
CA ARG A 245 23.51 2.85 -10.70
C ARG A 245 22.03 2.67 -11.05
N ILE A 246 21.49 1.49 -10.88
CA ILE A 246 20.06 1.22 -11.13
C ILE A 246 19.18 1.98 -10.15
N VAL A 247 19.51 1.99 -8.87
CA VAL A 247 18.78 2.76 -7.85
C VAL A 247 18.77 4.25 -8.20
N ASP A 248 19.90 4.82 -8.62
CA ASP A 248 19.98 6.22 -9.01
C ASP A 248 19.16 6.52 -10.27
N VAL A 249 19.18 5.62 -11.26
CA VAL A 249 18.33 5.75 -12.46
C VAL A 249 16.85 5.75 -12.09
N ILE A 250 16.43 4.84 -11.23
CA ILE A 250 15.03 4.74 -10.78
C ILE A 250 14.64 6.01 -9.99
N LYS A 251 15.46 6.46 -9.04
CA LYS A 251 15.22 7.70 -8.29
C LYS A 251 15.04 8.90 -9.23
N LYS A 252 15.95 9.04 -10.19
CA LYS A 252 15.88 10.13 -11.17
C LYS A 252 14.59 10.08 -12.00
N ARG A 253 14.17 8.88 -12.46
CA ARG A 253 12.94 8.71 -13.24
C ARG A 253 11.71 9.03 -12.41
N ILE A 254 11.62 8.52 -11.17
CA ILE A 254 10.51 8.85 -10.25
C ILE A 254 10.41 10.36 -10.07
N ARG A 255 11.52 11.05 -9.77
CA ARG A 255 11.54 12.52 -9.63
C ARG A 255 11.06 13.22 -10.89
N GLN A 256 11.59 12.84 -12.05
CA GLN A 256 11.18 13.44 -13.33
C GLN A 256 9.68 13.28 -13.58
N THR A 257 9.13 12.11 -13.27
CA THR A 257 7.70 11.81 -13.40
C THR A 257 6.86 12.67 -12.46
N VAL A 258 7.29 12.79 -11.20
CA VAL A 258 6.63 13.64 -10.19
C VAL A 258 6.69 15.11 -10.57
N ASP A 259 7.88 15.60 -10.94
CA ASP A 259 8.08 17.01 -11.32
C ASP A 259 7.27 17.36 -12.57
N ALA A 260 7.18 16.46 -13.55
CA ALA A 260 6.35 16.67 -14.73
C ALA A 260 4.88 16.84 -14.34
N ARG A 261 4.37 15.95 -13.47
CA ARG A 261 2.99 16.01 -13.00
C ARG A 261 2.67 17.28 -12.20
N LEU A 262 3.59 17.68 -11.32
CA LEU A 262 3.43 18.94 -10.56
C LEU A 262 3.37 20.17 -11.48
N ARG A 263 4.18 20.20 -12.54
CA ARG A 263 4.16 21.29 -13.54
C ARG A 263 2.91 21.33 -14.40
N GLU A 264 2.25 20.18 -14.59
CA GLU A 264 0.94 20.13 -15.27
C GLU A 264 -0.19 20.69 -14.40
N GLN A 265 -0.10 20.54 -13.08
CA GLN A 265 -1.15 20.91 -12.14
C GLN A 265 -0.95 22.29 -11.53
N PHE A 266 0.29 22.71 -11.32
CA PHE A 266 0.63 23.93 -10.62
C PHE A 266 1.64 24.76 -11.40
N GLU A 267 1.53 26.07 -11.31
CA GLU A 267 2.50 26.98 -11.91
C GLU A 267 3.87 26.84 -11.19
N PRO A 268 4.98 26.59 -11.94
CA PRO A 268 6.29 26.42 -11.34
C PRO A 268 6.68 27.61 -10.48
N GLY A 269 7.00 27.36 -9.20
CA GLY A 269 7.37 28.39 -8.23
C GLY A 269 6.21 28.96 -7.42
N SER A 270 4.96 28.55 -7.67
CA SER A 270 3.81 28.90 -6.82
C SER A 270 3.97 28.30 -5.41
N GLU A 271 3.23 28.83 -4.44
CA GLU A 271 3.22 28.29 -3.07
C GLU A 271 2.69 26.85 -3.04
N GLU A 272 1.68 26.56 -3.86
CA GLU A 272 1.14 25.21 -4.02
C GLU A 272 2.19 24.25 -4.58
N PHE A 273 2.89 24.64 -5.65
CA PHE A 273 3.98 23.84 -6.23
C PHE A 273 5.05 23.51 -5.18
N GLN A 274 5.50 24.52 -4.42
CA GLN A 274 6.52 24.33 -3.39
C GLN A 274 6.02 23.44 -2.25
N ARG A 275 4.80 23.65 -1.79
CA ARG A 275 4.19 22.83 -0.74
C ARG A 275 4.06 21.37 -1.15
N TYR A 276 3.54 21.09 -2.34
CA TYR A 276 3.42 19.73 -2.83
C TYR A 276 4.77 19.08 -3.12
N SER A 277 5.72 19.82 -3.69
CA SER A 277 7.09 19.33 -3.90
C SER A 277 7.80 18.96 -2.59
N GLN A 278 7.61 19.74 -1.53
CA GLN A 278 8.14 19.43 -0.20
C GLN A 278 7.44 18.25 0.46
N GLN A 279 6.12 18.15 0.29
CA GLN A 279 5.31 17.07 0.85
C GLN A 279 5.66 15.71 0.22
N ILE A 280 5.92 15.69 -1.07
CA ILE A 280 6.37 14.51 -1.81
C ILE A 280 7.75 14.05 -1.36
N GLY A 281 8.67 14.98 -1.12
CA GLY A 281 10.02 14.70 -0.62
C GLY A 281 10.85 13.82 -1.55
N GLU A 282 11.86 13.17 -0.97
CA GLU A 282 12.73 12.22 -1.67
C GLU A 282 12.11 10.82 -1.69
N PRO A 283 12.02 10.16 -2.86
CA PRO A 283 11.55 8.78 -2.92
C PRO A 283 12.51 7.85 -2.16
N ILE A 284 11.98 7.11 -1.20
CA ILE A 284 12.73 6.14 -0.42
C ILE A 284 12.69 4.82 -1.15
N LEU A 285 13.85 4.37 -1.65
CA LEU A 285 14.00 3.11 -2.38
C LEU A 285 14.73 2.08 -1.54
N PHE A 286 14.23 0.85 -1.57
CA PHE A 286 14.85 -0.31 -0.94
C PHE A 286 15.26 -1.33 -2.01
N PRO A 287 16.56 -1.34 -2.39
CA PRO A 287 17.08 -2.41 -3.24
C PRO A 287 17.22 -3.68 -2.39
N LEU A 288 16.59 -4.78 -2.81
CA LEU A 288 16.58 -6.05 -2.09
C LEU A 288 16.35 -7.26 -3.00
N SER A 289 16.70 -8.45 -2.50
CA SER A 289 16.31 -9.72 -3.12
C SER A 289 15.27 -10.44 -2.26
N SER A 290 14.02 -10.45 -2.72
CA SER A 290 12.95 -11.21 -2.07
C SER A 290 13.19 -12.72 -2.16
N TYR A 291 13.80 -13.19 -3.26
CA TYR A 291 14.12 -14.60 -3.43
C TYR A 291 15.17 -15.08 -2.41
N GLN A 292 16.31 -14.37 -2.31
CA GLN A 292 17.33 -14.70 -1.29
C GLN A 292 16.77 -14.61 0.13
N ALA A 293 15.97 -13.59 0.43
CA ALA A 293 15.36 -13.43 1.74
C ALA A 293 14.40 -14.56 2.11
N LEU A 294 13.60 -15.02 1.15
CA LEU A 294 12.70 -16.16 1.36
C LEU A 294 13.49 -17.46 1.56
N THR A 295 14.45 -17.73 0.67
CA THR A 295 15.35 -18.91 0.78
C THR A 295 16.07 -18.91 2.12
N ALA A 296 16.68 -17.78 2.51
CA ALA A 296 17.39 -17.63 3.77
C ALA A 296 16.52 -17.94 5.00
N ARG A 297 15.26 -17.51 4.97
CA ARG A 297 14.30 -17.80 6.06
C ARG A 297 13.87 -19.25 6.11
N ILE A 298 13.72 -19.91 4.97
CA ILE A 298 13.39 -21.33 4.89
C ILE A 298 14.58 -22.21 5.35
N GLU A 299 15.79 -21.82 4.96
CA GLU A 299 17.03 -22.57 5.24
C GLU A 299 17.70 -22.15 6.56
N ASN A 300 17.22 -21.10 7.23
CA ASN A 300 17.79 -20.47 8.42
C ASN A 300 19.24 -19.99 8.17
N ASP A 301 19.48 -19.34 7.04
CA ASP A 301 20.76 -18.77 6.64
C ASP A 301 20.78 -17.25 6.87
N ASP A 302 21.32 -16.82 8.03
CA ASP A 302 21.40 -15.41 8.41
C ASP A 302 22.32 -14.61 7.47
N ALA A 303 23.38 -15.22 6.92
CA ALA A 303 24.30 -14.55 6.01
C ALA A 303 23.63 -14.21 4.67
N LEU A 304 22.88 -15.14 4.11
CA LEU A 304 22.09 -14.92 2.90
C LEU A 304 20.96 -13.90 3.15
N LEU A 305 20.37 -13.90 4.36
CA LEU A 305 19.35 -12.91 4.73
C LEU A 305 19.94 -11.49 4.74
N GLU A 306 21.10 -11.29 5.32
CA GLU A 306 21.81 -10.00 5.30
C GLU A 306 22.20 -9.58 3.86
N GLU A 307 22.71 -10.53 3.05
CA GLU A 307 23.04 -10.26 1.65
C GLU A 307 21.85 -9.79 0.84
N SER A 308 20.66 -10.32 1.12
CA SER A 308 19.40 -9.96 0.47
C SER A 308 19.01 -8.50 0.65
N GLN A 309 19.57 -7.78 1.59
CA GLN A 309 19.20 -6.43 2.04
C GLN A 309 17.75 -6.30 2.57
N PHE A 310 17.06 -7.40 2.73
CA PHE A 310 15.68 -7.45 3.22
C PHE A 310 15.54 -6.95 4.67
N PRO A 311 16.48 -7.19 5.61
CA PRO A 311 16.41 -6.66 6.97
C PRO A 311 16.34 -5.11 7.03
N LYS A 312 16.99 -4.41 6.11
CA LYS A 312 16.92 -2.94 6.05
C LYS A 312 15.49 -2.45 5.71
N PHE A 313 14.84 -3.16 4.78
CA PHE A 313 13.45 -2.87 4.42
C PHE A 313 12.50 -3.18 5.58
N THR A 314 12.62 -4.34 6.22
CA THR A 314 11.72 -4.72 7.32
C THR A 314 11.84 -3.78 8.51
N ALA A 315 13.05 -3.35 8.87
CA ALA A 315 13.26 -2.34 9.91
C ALA A 315 12.63 -0.97 9.55
N ALA A 316 12.64 -0.60 8.27
CA ALA A 316 11.98 0.63 7.81
C ALA A 316 10.44 0.46 7.81
N LEU A 317 9.92 -0.70 7.40
CA LEU A 317 8.49 -1.01 7.44
C LEU A 317 7.96 -0.99 8.89
N GLU A 318 8.68 -1.58 9.84
CA GLU A 318 8.32 -1.54 11.26
C GLU A 318 8.25 -0.10 11.80
N ARG A 319 9.24 0.73 11.47
CA ARG A 319 9.22 2.16 11.82
C ARG A 319 8.06 2.88 11.18
N PHE A 320 7.78 2.62 9.93
CA PHE A 320 6.64 3.19 9.21
C PHE A 320 5.31 2.82 9.90
N LEU A 321 5.11 1.55 10.24
CA LEU A 321 3.91 1.05 10.90
C LEU A 321 3.75 1.55 12.34
N THR A 322 4.85 1.86 13.03
CA THR A 322 4.80 2.31 14.42
C THR A 322 4.70 3.83 14.57
N HIS A 323 5.37 4.59 13.70
CA HIS A 323 5.48 6.04 13.85
C HIS A 323 4.58 6.81 12.86
N ASN A 324 4.49 6.35 11.62
CA ASN A 324 3.80 7.11 10.56
C ASN A 324 2.32 6.73 10.43
N ARG A 325 1.94 5.53 10.88
CA ARG A 325 0.57 5.01 10.76
C ARG A 325 -0.48 6.01 11.22
N GLY A 326 -0.32 6.58 12.43
CA GLY A 326 -1.27 7.52 12.99
C GLY A 326 -1.45 8.78 12.16
N ALA A 327 -0.35 9.35 11.66
CA ALA A 327 -0.40 10.53 10.80
C ALA A 327 -1.08 10.22 9.46
N ILE A 328 -0.78 9.06 8.88
CA ILE A 328 -1.37 8.60 7.61
C ILE A 328 -2.87 8.35 7.75
N GLU A 329 -3.30 7.65 8.82
CA GLU A 329 -4.73 7.43 9.09
C GLU A 329 -5.51 8.74 9.18
N LEU A 330 -4.96 9.76 9.86
CA LEU A 330 -5.56 11.10 9.93
C LEU A 330 -5.61 11.81 8.58
N GLN A 331 -4.54 11.74 7.81
CA GLN A 331 -4.46 12.41 6.52
C GLN A 331 -5.42 11.79 5.49
N VAL A 332 -5.52 10.46 5.45
CA VAL A 332 -6.54 9.76 4.65
C VAL A 332 -7.94 10.24 5.01
N LEU A 333 -8.21 10.38 6.31
CA LEU A 333 -9.49 10.84 6.80
C LEU A 333 -9.80 12.26 6.33
N VAL A 334 -8.86 13.18 6.51
CA VAL A 334 -9.00 14.59 6.11
C VAL A 334 -9.21 14.70 4.59
N ASN A 335 -8.39 14.02 3.80
CA ASN A 335 -8.51 14.07 2.33
C ASN A 335 -9.86 13.53 1.85
N ARG A 336 -10.40 12.49 2.48
CA ARG A 336 -11.73 11.96 2.14
C ARG A 336 -12.87 12.91 2.53
N ILE A 337 -12.76 13.59 3.68
CA ILE A 337 -13.74 14.60 4.09
C ILE A 337 -13.74 15.77 3.10
N LEU A 338 -12.56 16.23 2.68
CA LEU A 338 -12.45 17.31 1.70
C LEU A 338 -13.04 16.92 0.35
N ALA A 339 -12.77 15.70 -0.13
CA ALA A 339 -13.34 15.18 -1.38
C ALA A 339 -14.87 14.98 -1.36
N THR A 340 -15.49 14.95 -0.16
CA THR A 340 -16.96 14.89 -0.02
C THR A 340 -17.62 16.28 0.00
N GLY A 341 -16.83 17.33 0.21
CA GLY A 341 -17.33 18.73 0.26
C GLY A 341 -17.33 19.44 -1.09
N GLU A 342 -16.71 18.85 -2.10
CA GLU A 342 -16.74 19.28 -3.51
C GLU A 342 -17.82 18.50 -4.28
#